data_7f049c7acb5b2d8fbb762cd80a3132a4
#
_entry.id   7f049c7acb5b2d8fbb762cd80a3132a4
#
_cell.length_a   1.000
_cell.length_b   1.000
_cell.length_c   1.000
_cell.angle_alpha   90.00
_cell.angle_beta   90.00
_cell.angle_gamma   90.00
#
_symmetry.space_group_name_H-M   'P 1'
#
loop_
_entity.id
_entity.type
_entity.pdbx_description
1 polymer ?
#
loop_
_entity_poly.entity_id
_entity_poly.type
_entity_poly.pdbx_seq_one_letter_code
_entity_poly.pdbx_strand_id
1 'polypeptide(L)'
;DTGFAEKESEKTMDNTTQDKQAFYRELQGRQVFIPCRKQGDENITLELLVSNRGEQMIPAFYERGSAKGKFDEASLVEFAFPMLRNILIELPEEISGIVLEPFGENIPLDRKALADYDSAVHGMTVAKHDHSLRTIYRKADRLPDGLTAAVGRFAQGQIGINAMWALLAKNENEKIPHLT
;
A
#
# COMPACT_ATOMS: atom_id res chain seq x y z
N ASP A 1 1.26 5.01 -44.75
CA ASP A 1 2.04 3.92 -44.09
C ASP A 1 2.35 4.26 -42.64
N THR A 2 1.32 4.59 -41.87
CA THR A 2 1.42 5.00 -40.45
C THR A 2 0.78 4.01 -39.48
N GLY A 3 0.32 2.85 -39.96
CA GLY A 3 -0.42 1.88 -39.14
C GLY A 3 0.43 0.85 -38.38
N PHE A 4 1.74 0.76 -38.64
CA PHE A 4 2.59 -0.26 -38.03
C PHE A 4 3.22 0.20 -36.70
N ALA A 5 3.51 1.47 -36.55
CA ALA A 5 4.16 2.01 -35.34
C ALA A 5 3.22 2.12 -34.14
N GLU A 6 1.92 2.38 -34.38
CA GLU A 6 0.92 2.46 -33.30
C GLU A 6 0.61 1.09 -32.65
N LYS A 7 0.57 0.01 -33.47
CA LYS A 7 0.30 -1.35 -32.95
C LYS A 7 1.45 -1.93 -32.12
N GLU A 8 2.71 -1.60 -32.43
CA GLU A 8 3.85 -2.03 -31.60
C GLU A 8 3.92 -1.29 -30.27
N SER A 9 3.56 -0.01 -30.24
CA SER A 9 3.54 0.81 -29.04
C SER A 9 2.42 0.38 -28.06
N GLU A 10 1.23 0.04 -28.54
CA GLU A 10 0.16 -0.52 -27.71
C GLU A 10 0.52 -1.88 -27.11
N LYS A 11 1.15 -2.76 -27.90
CA LYS A 11 1.52 -4.11 -27.46
C LYS A 11 2.65 -4.07 -26.41
N THR A 12 3.55 -3.10 -26.49
CA THR A 12 4.63 -2.92 -25.52
C THR A 12 4.12 -2.32 -24.21
N MET A 13 3.15 -1.40 -24.26
CA MET A 13 2.50 -0.84 -23.08
C MET A 13 1.69 -1.89 -22.31
N ASP A 14 1.00 -2.79 -23.01
CA ASP A 14 0.16 -3.82 -22.39
C ASP A 14 1.00 -4.85 -21.63
N ASN A 15 2.13 -5.30 -22.19
CA ASN A 15 3.06 -6.21 -21.51
C ASN A 15 3.68 -5.59 -20.26
N THR A 16 4.11 -4.34 -20.31
CA THR A 16 4.71 -3.65 -19.15
C THR A 16 3.70 -3.47 -18.01
N THR A 17 2.43 -3.25 -18.34
CA THR A 17 1.36 -3.11 -17.35
C THR A 17 1.04 -4.45 -16.70
N GLN A 18 1.00 -5.54 -17.47
CA GLN A 18 0.76 -6.89 -16.96
C GLN A 18 1.90 -7.36 -16.05
N ASP A 19 3.15 -7.12 -16.44
CA ASP A 19 4.33 -7.46 -15.63
C ASP A 19 4.34 -6.69 -14.30
N LYS A 20 3.98 -5.41 -14.32
CA LYS A 20 3.86 -4.58 -13.13
C LYS A 20 2.76 -5.08 -12.19
N GLN A 21 1.61 -5.47 -12.72
CA GLN A 21 0.52 -6.04 -11.93
C GLN A 21 0.89 -7.40 -11.32
N ALA A 22 1.60 -8.25 -12.06
CA ALA A 22 2.08 -9.53 -11.57
C ALA A 22 3.05 -9.34 -10.40
N PHE A 23 4.00 -8.41 -10.54
CA PHE A 23 4.93 -8.03 -9.49
C PHE A 23 4.21 -7.54 -8.22
N TYR A 24 3.20 -6.68 -8.35
CA TYR A 24 2.46 -6.19 -7.19
C TYR A 24 1.65 -7.29 -6.48
N ARG A 25 1.08 -8.25 -7.23
CA ARG A 25 0.39 -9.40 -6.65
C ARG A 25 1.35 -10.32 -5.89
N GLU A 26 2.56 -10.49 -6.42
CA GLU A 26 3.60 -11.24 -5.73
C GLU A 26 3.97 -10.57 -4.39
N LEU A 27 4.16 -9.27 -4.38
CA LEU A 27 4.48 -8.51 -3.16
C LEU A 27 3.41 -8.64 -2.08
N GLN A 28 2.14 -8.81 -2.45
CA GLN A 28 1.05 -8.95 -1.49
C GLN A 28 1.22 -10.17 -0.56
N GLY A 29 1.77 -11.26 -1.08
CA GLY A 29 2.03 -12.48 -0.30
C GLY A 29 3.42 -12.54 0.33
N ARG A 30 4.28 -11.54 0.11
CA ARG A 30 5.69 -11.61 0.49
C ARG A 30 5.95 -11.10 1.90
N GLN A 31 6.84 -11.81 2.59
CA GLN A 31 7.51 -11.32 3.79
C GLN A 31 8.78 -10.58 3.38
N VAL A 32 9.11 -9.53 4.13
CA VAL A 32 10.32 -8.73 3.94
C VAL A 32 10.98 -8.44 5.29
N PHE A 33 12.28 -8.27 5.27
CA PHE A 33 13.09 -7.97 6.45
C PHE A 33 13.50 -6.48 6.43
N ILE A 34 13.22 -5.79 7.53
CA ILE A 34 13.43 -4.35 7.69
C ILE A 34 14.42 -4.13 8.83
N PRO A 35 15.49 -3.35 8.65
CA PRO A 35 16.38 -3.01 9.74
C PRO A 35 15.69 -2.03 10.69
N CYS A 36 15.68 -2.42 11.96
CA CYS A 36 15.03 -1.68 13.03
C CYS A 36 15.98 -1.53 14.21
N ARG A 37 16.01 -0.36 14.81
CA ARG A 37 16.74 -0.12 16.05
C ARG A 37 15.78 -0.15 17.23
N LYS A 38 16.04 -1.01 18.20
CA LYS A 38 15.30 -1.03 19.46
C LYS A 38 15.76 0.13 20.35
N GLN A 39 14.81 0.93 20.82
CA GLN A 39 15.02 1.96 21.82
C GLN A 39 14.24 1.55 23.09
N GLY A 40 14.89 0.80 24.01
CA GLY A 40 14.21 0.22 25.16
C GLY A 40 13.35 -1.00 24.79
N ASP A 41 12.44 -1.38 25.70
CA ASP A 41 11.65 -2.60 25.54
C ASP A 41 10.42 -2.46 24.63
N GLU A 42 9.95 -1.24 24.37
CA GLU A 42 8.68 -1.01 23.67
C GLU A 42 8.78 -0.21 22.37
N ASN A 43 9.90 0.50 22.13
CA ASN A 43 10.02 1.38 20.96
C ASN A 43 10.94 0.79 19.89
N ILE A 44 10.41 0.67 18.68
CA ILE A 44 11.16 0.25 17.50
C ILE A 44 11.24 1.45 16.54
N THR A 45 12.46 1.81 16.15
CA THR A 45 12.72 2.85 15.15
C THR A 45 13.19 2.19 13.86
N LEU A 46 12.58 2.54 12.74
CA LEU A 46 13.01 2.08 11.42
C LEU A 46 14.35 2.75 11.06
N GLU A 47 15.28 1.98 10.52
CA GLU A 47 16.48 2.54 9.91
C GLU A 47 16.19 2.89 8.44
N LEU A 48 16.53 4.12 8.05
CA LEU A 48 16.26 4.63 6.72
C LEU A 48 17.55 4.69 5.90
N LEU A 49 17.42 4.51 4.60
CA LEU A 49 18.45 4.85 3.63
C LEU A 49 18.15 6.22 3.02
N VAL A 50 19.21 6.94 2.71
CA VAL A 50 19.11 8.22 1.99
C VAL A 50 19.66 7.99 0.57
N SER A 51 18.83 8.26 -0.43
CA SER A 51 19.25 8.20 -1.84
C SER A 51 20.23 9.33 -2.15
N ASN A 52 20.94 9.23 -3.28
CA ASN A 52 21.81 10.29 -3.79
C ASN A 52 21.03 11.58 -4.15
N ARG A 53 19.70 11.54 -4.18
CA ARG A 53 18.81 12.71 -4.34
C ARG A 53 18.33 13.29 -3.02
N GLY A 54 18.76 12.70 -1.89
CA GLY A 54 18.31 13.12 -0.56
C GLY A 54 16.97 12.52 -0.12
N GLU A 55 16.39 11.59 -0.89
CA GLU A 55 15.13 10.92 -0.56
C GLU A 55 15.36 9.90 0.56
N GLN A 56 14.53 9.93 1.58
CA GLN A 56 14.56 8.95 2.67
C GLN A 56 13.64 7.77 2.30
N MET A 57 14.18 6.56 2.34
CA MET A 57 13.44 5.35 1.98
C MET A 57 13.64 4.26 3.03
N ILE A 58 12.62 3.43 3.24
CA ILE A 58 12.68 2.25 4.09
C ILE A 58 13.34 1.13 3.29
N PRO A 59 14.53 0.61 3.68
CA PRO A 59 15.10 -0.55 3.03
C PRO A 59 14.34 -1.82 3.40
N ALA A 60 14.04 -2.64 2.43
CA ALA A 60 13.38 -3.92 2.61
C ALA A 60 14.11 -5.02 1.84
N PHE A 61 14.34 -6.14 2.51
CA PHE A 61 15.08 -7.27 1.97
C PHE A 61 14.17 -8.50 1.88
N TYR A 62 14.30 -9.27 0.82
CA TYR A 62 13.59 -10.54 0.69
C TYR A 62 14.16 -11.63 1.61
N GLU A 63 15.45 -11.54 1.88
CA GLU A 63 16.14 -12.48 2.75
C GLU A 63 17.05 -11.74 3.74
N ARG A 64 17.22 -12.28 4.94
CA ARG A 64 18.15 -11.70 5.95
C ARG A 64 19.58 -11.59 5.42
N GLY A 65 19.99 -12.55 4.60
CA GLY A 65 21.32 -12.58 4.00
C GLY A 65 21.61 -11.40 3.07
N SER A 66 20.60 -10.85 2.40
CA SER A 66 20.75 -9.69 1.50
C SER A 66 21.19 -8.42 2.23
N ALA A 67 20.89 -8.31 3.53
CA ALA A 67 21.30 -7.19 4.37
C ALA A 67 22.70 -7.34 5.00
N LYS A 68 23.34 -8.52 4.82
CA LYS A 68 24.59 -8.87 5.48
C LYS A 68 25.71 -7.86 5.19
N GLY A 69 26.39 -7.46 6.27
CA GLY A 69 27.50 -6.50 6.19
C GLY A 69 27.09 -5.03 5.99
N LYS A 70 25.78 -4.77 5.91
CA LYS A 70 25.20 -3.41 5.83
C LYS A 70 24.37 -3.08 7.07
N PHE A 71 23.65 -4.08 7.60
CA PHE A 71 22.89 -3.98 8.83
C PHE A 71 23.20 -5.16 9.75
N ASP A 72 22.95 -4.99 11.03
CA ASP A 72 23.06 -6.09 12.00
C ASP A 72 21.88 -7.07 11.77
N GLU A 73 22.17 -8.35 11.58
CA GLU A 73 21.15 -9.39 11.39
C GLU A 73 20.16 -9.46 12.56
N ALA A 74 20.60 -9.13 13.78
CA ALA A 74 19.75 -9.08 14.97
C ALA A 74 18.76 -7.91 14.96
N SER A 75 19.05 -6.88 14.17
CA SER A 75 18.19 -5.71 13.99
C SER A 75 17.09 -5.91 12.95
N LEU A 76 17.15 -6.98 12.16
CA LEU A 76 16.20 -7.25 11.09
C LEU A 76 14.90 -7.82 11.66
N VAL A 77 13.81 -7.10 11.44
CA VAL A 77 12.45 -7.51 11.80
C VAL A 77 11.69 -7.91 10.54
N GLU A 78 10.97 -9.02 10.63
CA GLU A 78 10.14 -9.55 9.55
C GLU A 78 8.77 -8.88 9.54
N PHE A 79 8.36 -8.40 8.36
CA PHE A 79 7.04 -7.81 8.12
C PHE A 79 6.40 -8.43 6.87
N ALA A 80 5.08 -8.61 6.88
CA ALA A 80 4.35 -8.77 5.64
C ALA A 80 4.41 -7.46 4.85
N PHE A 81 4.69 -7.51 3.53
CA PHE A 81 4.80 -6.31 2.71
C PHE A 81 3.57 -5.38 2.80
N PRO A 82 2.32 -5.89 2.80
CA PRO A 82 1.14 -5.03 3.00
C PRO A 82 1.15 -4.27 4.33
N MET A 83 1.67 -4.89 5.39
CA MET A 83 1.80 -4.23 6.70
C MET A 83 2.84 -3.10 6.66
N LEU A 84 3.99 -3.34 6.04
CA LEU A 84 5.02 -2.32 5.83
C LEU A 84 4.48 -1.12 5.02
N ARG A 85 3.72 -1.40 3.96
CA ARG A 85 3.06 -0.39 3.17
C ARG A 85 2.09 0.46 4.01
N ASN A 86 1.31 -0.16 4.90
CA ASN A 86 0.40 0.55 5.80
C ASN A 86 1.17 1.44 6.80
N ILE A 87 2.28 0.94 7.35
CA ILE A 87 3.16 1.73 8.21
C ILE A 87 3.65 2.98 7.45
N LEU A 88 4.10 2.84 6.20
CA LEU A 88 4.58 3.99 5.42
C LEU A 88 3.53 5.08 5.22
N ILE A 89 2.25 4.73 5.11
CA ILE A 89 1.17 5.72 4.96
C ILE A 89 1.07 6.61 6.20
N GLU A 90 1.25 6.03 7.38
CA GLU A 90 1.18 6.73 8.66
C GLU A 90 2.47 7.53 8.96
N LEU A 91 3.55 7.28 8.23
CA LEU A 91 4.82 7.99 8.42
C LEU A 91 4.81 9.35 7.69
N PRO A 92 5.64 10.31 8.17
CA PRO A 92 5.79 11.62 7.55
C PRO A 92 6.11 11.55 6.05
N GLU A 93 5.69 12.57 5.28
CA GLU A 93 5.87 12.61 3.81
C GLU A 93 7.34 12.69 3.39
N GLU A 94 8.24 13.09 4.29
CA GLU A 94 9.69 13.10 4.10
C GLU A 94 10.24 11.70 3.82
N ILE A 95 9.55 10.65 4.31
CA ILE A 95 9.86 9.27 3.94
C ILE A 95 9.18 8.97 2.61
N SER A 96 9.98 8.98 1.55
CA SER A 96 9.52 8.98 0.16
C SER A 96 8.96 7.63 -0.28
N GLY A 97 9.33 6.52 0.37
CA GLY A 97 8.90 5.20 -0.04
C GLY A 97 9.67 4.04 0.59
N ILE A 98 9.60 2.90 -0.08
CA ILE A 98 10.30 1.66 0.26
C ILE A 98 11.29 1.36 -0.87
N VAL A 99 12.47 0.88 -0.56
CA VAL A 99 13.40 0.35 -1.56
C VAL A 99 13.64 -1.14 -1.30
N LEU A 100 13.26 -1.98 -2.25
CA LEU A 100 13.47 -3.43 -2.18
C LEU A 100 14.88 -3.75 -2.68
N GLU A 101 15.56 -4.65 -1.96
CA GLU A 101 16.93 -5.11 -2.28
C GLU A 101 17.90 -3.95 -2.61
N PRO A 102 18.08 -2.93 -1.74
CA PRO A 102 18.78 -1.69 -2.07
C PRO A 102 20.25 -1.88 -2.48
N PHE A 103 20.86 -3.02 -2.14
CA PHE A 103 22.24 -3.35 -2.48
C PHE A 103 22.37 -4.39 -3.60
N GLY A 104 21.23 -4.80 -4.17
CA GLY A 104 21.13 -5.75 -5.29
C GLY A 104 20.33 -5.17 -6.44
N GLU A 105 19.08 -5.64 -6.61
CA GLU A 105 18.20 -5.20 -7.70
C GLU A 105 17.79 -3.73 -7.59
N ASN A 106 17.77 -3.19 -6.37
CA ASN A 106 17.50 -1.80 -6.06
C ASN A 106 16.20 -1.27 -6.67
N ILE A 107 15.07 -1.86 -6.25
CA ILE A 107 13.74 -1.52 -6.76
C ILE A 107 13.09 -0.47 -5.86
N PRO A 108 13.07 0.81 -6.25
CA PRO A 108 12.40 1.85 -5.48
C PRO A 108 10.88 1.79 -5.72
N LEU A 109 10.12 1.83 -4.64
CA LEU A 109 8.68 1.95 -4.61
C LEU A 109 8.33 3.25 -3.88
N ASP A 110 8.21 4.33 -4.64
CA ASP A 110 7.76 5.60 -4.10
C ASP A 110 6.27 5.54 -3.70
N ARG A 111 5.77 6.58 -3.05
CA ARG A 111 4.36 6.64 -2.61
C ARG A 111 3.38 6.51 -3.77
N LYS A 112 3.75 6.95 -4.98
CA LYS A 112 2.93 6.79 -6.19
C LYS A 112 2.90 5.32 -6.64
N ALA A 113 4.05 4.65 -6.69
CA ALA A 113 4.14 3.23 -7.01
C ALA A 113 3.33 2.37 -6.02
N LEU A 114 3.28 2.77 -4.74
CA LEU A 114 2.49 2.10 -3.73
C LEU A 114 0.98 2.37 -3.86
N ALA A 115 0.57 3.53 -4.36
CA ALA A 115 -0.82 3.78 -4.73
C ALA A 115 -1.24 2.93 -5.96
N ASP A 116 -0.35 2.77 -6.94
CA ASP A 116 -0.54 1.86 -8.07
C ASP A 116 -0.64 0.39 -7.61
N TYR A 117 0.19 -0.01 -6.62
CA TYR A 117 0.11 -1.33 -5.98
C TYR A 117 -1.27 -1.57 -5.38
N ASP A 118 -1.82 -0.61 -4.61
CA ASP A 118 -3.15 -0.75 -4.03
C ASP A 118 -4.24 -0.94 -5.09
N SER A 119 -4.16 -0.16 -6.16
CA SER A 119 -5.09 -0.28 -7.28
C SER A 119 -5.00 -1.65 -7.97
N ALA A 120 -3.79 -2.19 -8.13
CA ALA A 120 -3.55 -3.47 -8.78
C ALA A 120 -4.01 -4.66 -7.93
N VAL A 121 -3.84 -4.57 -6.59
CA VAL A 121 -4.12 -5.65 -5.65
C VAL A 121 -5.59 -5.66 -5.22
N HIS A 122 -6.15 -4.49 -4.95
CA HIS A 122 -7.51 -4.38 -4.39
C HIS A 122 -8.55 -3.93 -5.40
N GLY A 123 -8.15 -3.58 -6.63
CA GLY A 123 -9.05 -3.07 -7.65
C GLY A 123 -9.69 -1.72 -7.29
N MET A 124 -9.11 -1.04 -6.28
CA MET A 124 -9.59 0.26 -5.82
C MET A 124 -8.54 1.33 -6.08
N THR A 125 -8.97 2.42 -6.67
CA THR A 125 -8.15 3.63 -6.79
C THR A 125 -8.30 4.41 -5.49
N VAL A 126 -7.20 4.71 -4.80
CA VAL A 126 -7.22 5.65 -3.68
C VAL A 126 -7.47 7.05 -4.26
N ALA A 127 -8.71 7.47 -4.25
CA ALA A 127 -9.03 8.87 -4.53
C ALA A 127 -8.62 9.70 -3.30
N LYS A 128 -7.72 10.65 -3.50
CA LYS A 128 -7.40 11.64 -2.46
C LYS A 128 -8.68 12.45 -2.25
N HIS A 129 -9.33 12.29 -1.09
CA HIS A 129 -10.48 13.12 -0.75
C HIS A 129 -10.01 14.56 -0.56
N ASP A 130 -10.57 15.46 -1.34
CA ASP A 130 -10.42 16.88 -1.07
C ASP A 130 -11.29 17.21 0.15
N HIS A 131 -10.63 17.44 1.28
CA HIS A 131 -11.29 17.79 2.55
C HIS A 131 -12.02 19.16 2.49
N SER A 132 -11.86 19.91 1.42
CA SER A 132 -12.62 21.15 1.18
C SER A 132 -14.07 20.88 0.76
N LEU A 133 -14.38 19.67 0.28
CA LEU A 133 -15.72 19.32 -0.17
C LEU A 133 -16.58 18.81 1.00
N ARG A 134 -17.76 19.40 1.14
CA ARG A 134 -18.73 18.96 2.11
C ARG A 134 -19.25 17.56 1.76
N THR A 135 -19.04 16.60 2.65
CA THR A 135 -19.56 15.24 2.51
C THR A 135 -20.82 15.09 3.35
N ILE A 136 -21.91 14.66 2.75
CA ILE A 136 -23.19 14.41 3.40
C ILE A 136 -23.34 12.91 3.60
N TYR A 137 -23.54 12.50 4.85
CA TYR A 137 -23.78 11.12 5.21
C TYR A 137 -25.27 10.90 5.50
N ARG A 138 -25.81 9.79 5.03
CA ARG A 138 -27.15 9.34 5.37
C ARG A 138 -27.17 7.84 5.62
N LYS A 139 -28.15 7.38 6.39
CA LYS A 139 -28.38 5.94 6.57
C LYS A 139 -28.70 5.30 5.21
N ALA A 140 -28.12 4.14 4.94
CA ALA A 140 -28.48 3.34 3.77
C ALA A 140 -29.86 2.70 4.01
N ASP A 141 -30.81 2.93 3.08
CA ASP A 141 -32.14 2.34 3.16
C ASP A 141 -32.10 0.83 2.88
N ARG A 142 -31.17 0.41 2.04
CA ARG A 142 -30.92 -0.99 1.69
C ARG A 142 -29.42 -1.23 1.58
N LEU A 143 -28.96 -2.30 2.18
CA LEU A 143 -27.58 -2.78 2.06
C LEU A 143 -27.49 -3.85 0.97
N PRO A 144 -26.33 -3.99 0.30
CA PRO A 144 -26.09 -5.11 -0.60
C PRO A 144 -26.31 -6.45 0.11
N ASP A 145 -26.84 -7.42 -0.65
CA ASP A 145 -27.13 -8.75 -0.13
C ASP A 145 -25.84 -9.40 0.42
N GLY A 146 -25.93 -9.98 1.61
CA GLY A 146 -24.81 -10.60 2.29
C GLY A 146 -23.85 -9.66 3.03
N LEU A 147 -23.91 -8.34 2.85
CA LEU A 147 -23.01 -7.39 3.53
C LEU A 147 -23.18 -7.47 5.05
N THR A 148 -24.42 -7.47 5.54
CA THR A 148 -24.70 -7.56 6.98
C THR A 148 -24.13 -8.84 7.59
N ALA A 149 -24.23 -9.98 6.90
CA ALA A 149 -23.68 -11.24 7.36
C ALA A 149 -22.13 -11.24 7.33
N ALA A 150 -21.52 -10.63 6.32
CA ALA A 150 -20.07 -10.52 6.21
C ALA A 150 -19.49 -9.62 7.31
N VAL A 151 -20.09 -8.44 7.52
CA VAL A 151 -19.72 -7.50 8.58
C VAL A 151 -19.92 -8.13 9.98
N GLY A 152 -21.02 -8.86 10.19
CA GLY A 152 -21.26 -9.56 11.45
C GLY A 152 -20.19 -10.64 11.74
N ARG A 153 -19.81 -11.43 10.75
CA ARG A 153 -18.71 -12.41 10.91
C ARG A 153 -17.38 -11.74 11.22
N PHE A 154 -17.06 -10.65 10.53
CA PHE A 154 -15.84 -9.89 10.80
C PHE A 154 -15.82 -9.34 12.22
N ALA A 155 -16.91 -8.69 12.66
CA ALA A 155 -17.00 -8.08 13.97
C ALA A 155 -16.91 -9.11 15.12
N GLN A 156 -17.45 -10.31 14.95
CA GLN A 156 -17.36 -11.39 15.94
C GLN A 156 -15.93 -11.85 16.22
N GLY A 157 -15.02 -11.71 15.24
CA GLY A 157 -13.60 -12.05 15.39
C GLY A 157 -12.72 -10.94 15.98
N GLN A 158 -13.29 -9.75 16.25
CA GLN A 158 -12.53 -8.57 16.68
C GLN A 158 -12.88 -8.17 18.13
N ILE A 159 -11.86 -8.06 18.96
CA ILE A 159 -12.01 -7.56 20.33
C ILE A 159 -12.16 -6.02 20.28
N GLY A 160 -13.20 -5.49 20.93
CA GLY A 160 -13.39 -4.04 21.06
C GLY A 160 -14.33 -3.40 20.03
N ILE A 161 -14.84 -4.14 19.04
CA ILE A 161 -15.88 -3.64 18.14
C ILE A 161 -17.26 -3.78 18.81
N ASN A 162 -17.85 -2.66 19.24
CA ASN A 162 -19.17 -2.63 19.88
C ASN A 162 -20.29 -2.35 18.89
N ALA A 163 -20.02 -1.63 17.79
CA ALA A 163 -20.98 -1.30 16.76
C ALA A 163 -20.29 -0.99 15.42
N MET A 164 -21.01 -1.24 14.33
CA MET A 164 -20.60 -0.87 12.97
C MET A 164 -21.81 -0.30 12.24
N TRP A 165 -21.58 0.74 11.44
CA TRP A 165 -22.61 1.39 10.64
C TRP A 165 -22.19 1.42 9.19
N ALA A 166 -23.13 1.18 8.29
CA ALA A 166 -22.97 1.42 6.86
C ALA A 166 -23.73 2.70 6.49
N LEU A 167 -23.04 3.66 5.94
CA LEU A 167 -23.59 4.96 5.57
C LEU A 167 -23.45 5.17 4.06
N LEU A 168 -24.41 5.89 3.48
CA LEU A 168 -24.26 6.44 2.14
C LEU A 168 -23.57 7.80 2.25
N ALA A 169 -22.44 7.95 1.63
CA ALA A 169 -21.69 9.19 1.53
C ALA A 169 -21.91 9.83 0.15
N LYS A 170 -22.04 11.14 0.11
CA LYS A 170 -22.15 11.92 -1.11
C LYS A 170 -21.41 13.23 -0.96
N ASN A 171 -20.46 13.51 -1.85
CA ASN A 171 -19.83 14.82 -1.98
C ASN A 171 -20.71 15.76 -2.82
N GLU A 172 -20.57 17.04 -2.64
CA GLU A 172 -21.36 18.05 -3.37
C GLU A 172 -21.30 17.90 -4.89
N ASN A 173 -20.17 17.42 -5.41
CA ASN A 173 -19.94 17.24 -6.84
C ASN A 173 -20.33 15.86 -7.39
N GLU A 174 -20.76 14.95 -6.54
CA GLU A 174 -21.16 13.60 -6.95
C GLU A 174 -22.65 13.52 -7.26
N LYS A 175 -23.01 12.83 -8.34
CA LYS A 175 -24.41 12.62 -8.70
C LYS A 175 -25.03 11.46 -7.91
N ILE A 176 -24.25 10.44 -7.56
CA ILE A 176 -24.69 9.20 -6.92
C ILE A 176 -23.93 9.02 -5.62
N PRO A 177 -24.62 8.77 -4.49
CA PRO A 177 -23.97 8.44 -3.23
C PRO A 177 -23.35 7.04 -3.28
N HIS A 178 -22.24 6.85 -2.60
CA HIS A 178 -21.56 5.56 -2.43
C HIS A 178 -21.66 5.05 -1.00
N LEU A 179 -21.54 3.73 -0.81
CA LEU A 179 -21.55 3.09 0.50
C LEU A 179 -20.15 3.24 1.15
N THR A 180 -20.10 3.67 2.41
CA THR A 180 -18.91 3.77 3.26
C THR A 180 -19.09 3.03 4.57
#